data_9883fe424daeebb9ddc264049b76e234
#
_entry.id   9883fe424daeebb9ddc264049b76e234
#
_cell.length_a   1.000
_cell.length_b   1.000
_cell.length_c   1.000
_cell.angle_alpha   90.00
_cell.angle_beta   90.00
_cell.angle_gamma   90.00
#
_symmetry.space_group_name_H-M   'P 1'
#
loop_
_entity.id
_entity.type
_entity.pdbx_description
1 polymer ?
#
loop_
_entity_poly.entity_id
_entity_poly.type
_entity_poly.pdbx_seq_one_letter_code
_entity_poly.pdbx_strand_id
1 'polypeptide(L)'
;MKITKRQLRRIIKEEKQKLLKEFGAYDKEIMSPLVQFGQAYASLGGAVQEQIVDLVNAHIEGRIEDAVYEMNPNALDMAFERLQRPLSALARAGSEDAEKMMDAMEAAAEMFP
;
A
#
# COMPACT_ATOMS: atom_id res chain seq x y z
N MET A 1 12.41 -9.61 6.10
CA MET A 1 12.75 -8.17 6.11
C MET A 1 11.51 -7.37 6.49
N LYS A 2 11.63 -6.51 7.47
CA LYS A 2 10.49 -5.70 7.93
C LYS A 2 10.47 -4.34 7.24
N ILE A 3 9.29 -3.93 6.83
CA ILE A 3 9.07 -2.60 6.25
C ILE A 3 8.67 -1.63 7.36
N THR A 4 9.37 -0.51 7.46
CA THR A 4 9.03 0.57 8.40
C THR A 4 8.24 1.66 7.66
N LYS A 5 7.65 2.59 8.40
CA LYS A 5 6.98 3.75 7.80
C LYS A 5 7.95 4.56 6.92
N ARG A 6 9.20 4.70 7.38
CA ARG A 6 10.24 5.41 6.62
C ARG A 6 10.52 4.69 5.31
N GLN A 7 10.63 3.37 5.34
CA GLN A 7 10.86 2.57 4.14
C GLN A 7 9.68 2.67 3.17
N LEU A 8 8.46 2.64 3.69
CA LEU A 8 7.27 2.77 2.85
C LEU A 8 7.22 4.13 2.16
N ARG A 9 7.54 5.21 2.87
CA ARG A 9 7.64 6.55 2.27
C ARG A 9 8.74 6.63 1.23
N ARG A 10 9.86 5.97 1.49
CA ARG A 10 10.98 5.89 0.56
C ARG A 10 10.58 5.14 -0.70
N ILE A 11 9.85 4.04 -0.57
CA ILE A 11 9.34 3.26 -1.71
C ILE A 11 8.43 4.14 -2.57
N ILE A 12 7.52 4.88 -1.98
CA ILE A 12 6.64 5.81 -2.69
C ILE A 12 7.46 6.84 -3.46
N LYS A 13 8.49 7.39 -2.83
CA LYS A 13 9.37 8.39 -3.44
C LYS A 13 10.17 7.79 -4.60
N GLU A 14 10.71 6.60 -4.42
CA GLU A 14 11.47 5.89 -5.45
C GLU A 14 10.60 5.54 -6.65
N GLU A 15 9.38 5.07 -6.41
CA GLU A 15 8.41 4.79 -7.47
C GLU A 15 8.06 6.04 -8.26
N LYS A 16 7.91 7.18 -7.58
CA LYS A 16 7.67 8.45 -8.24
C LYS A 16 8.82 8.82 -9.17
N GLN A 17 10.06 8.68 -8.70
CA GLN A 17 11.24 8.97 -9.51
C GLN A 17 11.37 8.01 -10.69
N LYS A 18 11.11 6.72 -10.44
CA LYS A 18 11.15 5.69 -11.46
C LYS A 18 10.13 5.96 -12.56
N LEU A 19 8.90 6.28 -12.18
CA LEU A 19 7.83 6.59 -13.12
C LEU A 19 8.15 7.84 -13.94
N LEU A 20 8.70 8.88 -13.29
CA LEU A 20 9.13 10.09 -13.99
C LEU A 20 10.22 9.80 -15.01
N LYS A 21 11.13 8.88 -14.69
CA LYS A 21 12.25 8.53 -15.54
C LYS A 21 11.83 7.65 -16.71
N GLU A 22 10.94 6.69 -16.49
CA GLU A 22 10.50 5.72 -17.51
C GLU A 22 9.43 6.27 -18.45
N PHE A 23 8.52 7.08 -17.92
CA PHE A 23 7.33 7.53 -18.65
C PHE A 23 7.32 9.02 -18.93
N GLY A 24 8.32 9.74 -18.46
CA GLY A 24 8.41 11.18 -18.61
C GLY A 24 7.60 11.96 -17.59
N ALA A 25 8.01 13.22 -17.35
CA ALA A 25 7.43 14.07 -16.30
C ALA A 25 5.98 14.51 -16.61
N TYR A 26 5.51 14.27 -17.80
CA TYR A 26 4.23 14.79 -18.30
C TYR A 26 3.10 13.75 -18.35
N ASP A 27 3.38 12.50 -17.96
CA ASP A 27 2.36 11.46 -17.98
C ASP A 27 1.48 11.54 -16.73
N LYS A 28 0.40 12.29 -16.85
CA LYS A 28 -0.56 12.51 -15.76
C LYS A 28 -1.27 11.21 -15.34
N GLU A 29 -1.41 10.26 -16.25
CA GLU A 29 -2.08 8.99 -15.95
C GLU A 29 -1.30 8.16 -14.96
N ILE A 30 0.03 8.27 -14.97
CA ILE A 30 0.90 7.52 -14.05
C ILE A 30 1.17 8.32 -12.77
N MET A 31 1.38 9.63 -12.90
CA MET A 31 1.64 10.49 -11.75
C MET A 31 0.42 10.61 -10.83
N SER A 32 -0.78 10.65 -11.42
CA SER A 32 -2.02 10.82 -10.67
C SER A 32 -2.24 9.70 -9.64
N PRO A 33 -2.11 8.40 -9.98
CA PRO A 33 -2.25 7.33 -8.97
C PRO A 33 -1.25 7.43 -7.83
N LEU A 34 -0.03 7.85 -8.11
CA LEU A 34 1.00 7.98 -7.09
C LEU A 34 0.66 9.11 -6.09
N VAL A 35 0.21 10.25 -6.60
CA VAL A 35 -0.23 11.36 -5.77
C VAL A 35 -1.46 10.95 -4.96
N GLN A 36 -2.42 10.29 -5.58
CA GLN A 36 -3.62 9.80 -4.92
C GLN A 36 -3.27 8.82 -3.81
N PHE A 37 -2.34 7.91 -4.05
CA PHE A 37 -1.88 6.97 -3.03
C PHE A 37 -1.26 7.70 -1.84
N GLY A 38 -0.37 8.66 -2.09
CA GLY A 38 0.27 9.44 -1.03
C GLY A 38 -0.75 10.19 -0.17
N GLN A 39 -1.73 10.82 -0.81
CA GLN A 39 -2.78 11.55 -0.12
C GLN A 39 -3.68 10.63 0.69
N ALA A 40 -4.10 9.52 0.09
CA ALA A 40 -4.95 8.53 0.76
C ALA A 40 -4.23 7.92 1.96
N TYR A 41 -2.98 7.54 1.81
CA TYR A 41 -2.18 6.97 2.89
C TYR A 41 -2.02 7.97 4.04
N ALA A 42 -1.72 9.23 3.72
CA ALA A 42 -1.58 10.26 4.73
C ALA A 42 -2.88 10.50 5.49
N SER A 43 -4.04 10.33 4.84
CA SER A 43 -5.34 10.56 5.46
C SER A 43 -5.76 9.46 6.45
N LEU A 44 -5.10 8.31 6.45
CA LEU A 44 -5.48 7.18 7.30
C LEU A 44 -5.16 7.38 8.78
N GLY A 45 -4.21 8.25 9.10
CA GLY A 45 -3.74 8.42 10.47
C GLY A 45 -2.65 7.42 10.87
N GLY A 46 -1.89 7.77 11.91
CA GLY A 46 -0.70 7.00 12.30
C GLY A 46 -0.97 5.56 12.71
N ALA A 47 -2.05 5.34 13.46
CA ALA A 47 -2.38 4.00 13.95
C ALA A 47 -2.71 3.05 12.80
N VAL A 48 -3.52 3.50 11.84
CA VAL A 48 -3.89 2.67 10.67
C VAL A 48 -2.69 2.44 9.77
N GLN A 49 -1.86 3.46 9.58
CA GLN A 49 -0.62 3.32 8.82
C GLN A 49 0.30 2.25 9.39
N GLU A 50 0.44 2.20 10.71
CA GLU A 50 1.24 1.16 11.38
C GLU A 50 0.64 -0.22 11.19
N GLN A 51 -0.68 -0.33 11.26
CA GLN A 51 -1.36 -1.60 11.03
C GLN A 51 -1.14 -2.11 9.60
N ILE A 52 -1.16 -1.21 8.62
CA ILE A 52 -0.89 -1.58 7.23
C ILE A 52 0.55 -2.07 7.06
N VAL A 53 1.51 -1.37 7.65
CA VAL A 53 2.93 -1.78 7.59
C VAL A 53 3.11 -3.15 8.24
N ASP A 54 2.51 -3.38 9.40
CA ASP A 54 2.58 -4.67 10.08
C ASP A 54 1.94 -5.77 9.25
N LEU A 55 0.82 -5.47 8.59
CA LEU A 55 0.12 -6.41 7.72
C LEU A 55 0.99 -6.82 6.53
N VAL A 56 1.60 -5.85 5.86
CA VAL A 56 2.49 -6.12 4.72
C VAL A 56 3.69 -6.96 5.16
N ASN A 57 4.31 -6.60 6.27
CA ASN A 57 5.44 -7.37 6.82
C ASN A 57 5.03 -8.79 7.18
N ALA A 58 3.89 -8.95 7.82
CA ALA A 58 3.39 -10.26 8.20
C ALA A 58 3.09 -11.13 6.96
N HIS A 59 2.56 -10.52 5.91
CA HIS A 59 2.32 -11.24 4.65
C HIS A 59 3.63 -11.73 4.02
N ILE A 60 4.64 -10.87 3.98
CA ILE A 60 5.96 -11.22 3.45
C ILE A 60 6.59 -12.33 4.26
N GLU A 61 6.43 -12.31 5.59
CA GLU A 61 6.98 -13.29 6.50
C GLU A 61 6.14 -14.56 6.64
N GLY A 62 4.98 -14.62 6.00
CA GLY A 62 4.06 -15.76 6.08
C GLY A 62 3.28 -15.83 7.39
N ARG A 63 3.13 -14.71 8.11
CA ARG A 63 2.46 -14.63 9.40
C ARG A 63 1.23 -13.72 9.37
N ILE A 64 0.59 -13.62 8.22
CA ILE A 64 -0.53 -12.69 8.04
C ILE A 64 -1.69 -12.96 9.01
N GLU A 65 -1.91 -14.21 9.40
CA GLU A 65 -2.96 -14.57 10.35
C GLU A 65 -2.81 -13.83 11.69
N ASP A 66 -1.58 -13.73 12.18
CA ASP A 66 -1.31 -13.04 13.45
C ASP A 66 -1.61 -11.55 13.35
N ALA A 67 -1.22 -10.93 12.24
CA ALA A 67 -1.47 -9.50 12.02
C ALA A 67 -2.96 -9.20 11.88
N VAL A 68 -3.69 -10.05 11.17
CA VAL A 68 -5.14 -9.91 11.00
C VAL A 68 -5.87 -10.02 12.32
N TYR A 69 -5.40 -10.92 13.18
CA TYR A 69 -6.02 -11.14 14.48
C TYR A 69 -5.99 -9.88 15.37
N GLU A 70 -4.93 -9.11 15.26
CA GLU A 70 -4.75 -7.89 16.05
C GLU A 70 -5.35 -6.64 15.35
N MET A 71 -5.72 -6.76 14.09
CA MET A 71 -6.20 -5.63 13.30
C MET A 71 -7.69 -5.40 13.45
N ASN A 72 -8.08 -4.13 13.56
CA ASN A 72 -9.48 -3.75 13.55
C ASN A 72 -10.05 -3.94 12.13
N PRO A 73 -11.11 -4.75 11.93
CA PRO A 73 -11.72 -4.94 10.61
C PRO A 73 -12.18 -3.64 9.95
N ASN A 74 -12.70 -2.70 10.73
CA ASN A 74 -13.14 -1.41 10.19
C ASN A 74 -11.96 -0.59 9.66
N ALA A 75 -10.80 -0.67 10.33
CA ALA A 75 -9.60 0.01 9.87
C ALA A 75 -9.10 -0.59 8.54
N LEU A 76 -9.17 -1.91 8.41
CA LEU A 76 -8.80 -2.59 7.16
C LEU A 76 -9.72 -2.20 6.02
N ASP A 77 -11.04 -2.21 6.26
CA ASP A 77 -12.02 -1.83 5.25
C ASP A 77 -11.81 -0.40 4.78
N MET A 78 -11.59 0.52 5.72
CA MET A 78 -11.32 1.93 5.39
C MET A 78 -10.05 2.08 4.56
N ALA A 79 -8.98 1.39 4.97
CA ALA A 79 -7.72 1.44 4.26
C ALA A 79 -7.85 0.84 2.85
N PHE A 80 -8.50 -0.30 2.73
CA PHE A 80 -8.72 -0.97 1.46
C PHE A 80 -9.51 -0.06 0.51
N GLU A 81 -10.60 0.52 0.99
CA GLU A 81 -11.46 1.40 0.21
C GLU A 81 -10.69 2.61 -0.33
N ARG A 82 -9.85 3.21 0.50
CA ARG A 82 -9.10 4.40 0.13
C ARG A 82 -7.88 4.12 -0.74
N LEU A 83 -7.21 2.99 -0.52
CA LEU A 83 -5.95 2.68 -1.19
C LEU A 83 -6.10 1.78 -2.40
N GLN A 84 -7.19 1.04 -2.53
CA GLN A 84 -7.39 0.07 -3.61
C GLN A 84 -7.20 0.67 -4.99
N ARG A 85 -7.83 1.79 -5.25
CA ARG A 85 -7.83 2.42 -6.56
C ARG A 85 -6.43 2.88 -6.99
N PRO A 86 -5.72 3.69 -6.19
CA PRO A 86 -4.37 4.10 -6.57
C PRO A 86 -3.38 2.93 -6.59
N LEU A 87 -3.51 1.96 -5.67
CA LEU A 87 -2.64 0.79 -5.68
C LEU A 87 -2.84 -0.06 -6.92
N SER A 88 -4.09 -0.27 -7.35
CA SER A 88 -4.39 -1.01 -8.58
C SER A 88 -3.77 -0.34 -9.79
N ALA A 89 -3.86 0.97 -9.88
CA ALA A 89 -3.28 1.72 -10.99
C ALA A 89 -1.76 1.63 -10.99
N LEU A 90 -1.12 1.73 -9.81
CA LEU A 90 0.33 1.60 -9.69
C LEU A 90 0.80 0.18 -10.02
N ALA A 91 0.06 -0.84 -9.61
CA ALA A 91 0.39 -2.23 -9.93
C ALA A 91 0.31 -2.48 -11.43
N ARG A 92 -0.69 -1.92 -12.11
CA ARG A 92 -0.80 -2.00 -13.57
C ARG A 92 0.36 -1.30 -14.27
N ALA A 93 0.90 -0.26 -13.65
CA ALA A 93 2.06 0.46 -14.18
C ALA A 93 3.38 -0.27 -13.90
N GLY A 94 3.35 -1.41 -13.20
CA GLY A 94 4.51 -2.24 -12.95
C GLY A 94 5.15 -2.09 -11.57
N SER A 95 4.48 -1.44 -10.61
CA SER A 95 4.99 -1.32 -9.26
C SER A 95 4.81 -2.64 -8.49
N GLU A 96 5.91 -3.33 -8.21
CA GLU A 96 5.91 -4.55 -7.43
C GLU A 96 5.50 -4.29 -5.97
N ASP A 97 5.87 -3.14 -5.42
CA ASP A 97 5.54 -2.79 -4.05
C ASP A 97 4.04 -2.56 -3.88
N ALA A 98 3.40 -1.90 -4.85
CA ALA A 98 1.96 -1.73 -4.85
C ALA A 98 1.25 -3.08 -4.94
N GLU A 99 1.76 -3.98 -5.77
CA GLU A 99 1.23 -5.33 -5.91
C GLU A 99 1.32 -6.11 -4.60
N LYS A 100 2.47 -6.03 -3.91
CA LYS A 100 2.66 -6.68 -2.60
C LYS A 100 1.71 -6.12 -1.55
N MET A 101 1.51 -4.81 -1.52
CA MET A 101 0.57 -4.19 -0.59
C MET A 101 -0.86 -4.64 -0.86
N MET A 102 -1.28 -4.68 -2.11
CA MET A 102 -2.60 -5.16 -2.48
C MET A 102 -2.79 -6.63 -2.11
N ASP A 103 -1.81 -7.46 -2.40
CA ASP A 103 -1.87 -8.89 -2.06
C ASP A 103 -2.04 -9.09 -0.55
N ALA A 104 -1.30 -8.33 0.25
CA ALA A 104 -1.41 -8.40 1.71
C ALA A 104 -2.81 -7.97 2.19
N MET A 105 -3.34 -6.89 1.64
CA MET A 105 -4.66 -6.39 2.03
C MET A 105 -5.78 -7.34 1.59
N GLU A 106 -5.68 -7.90 0.40
CA GLU A 106 -6.66 -8.87 -0.10
C GLU A 106 -6.63 -10.15 0.73
N ALA A 107 -5.44 -10.65 1.05
CA ALA A 107 -5.30 -11.83 1.89
C ALA A 107 -5.91 -11.60 3.28
N ALA A 108 -5.70 -10.42 3.85
CA ALA A 108 -6.30 -10.07 5.13
C ALA A 108 -7.82 -9.97 5.05
N ALA A 109 -8.34 -9.37 3.97
CA ALA A 109 -9.78 -9.22 3.79
C ALA A 109 -10.49 -10.58 3.68
N GLU A 110 -9.85 -11.57 3.08
CA GLU A 110 -10.40 -12.91 2.95
C GLU A 110 -10.48 -13.64 4.30
N MET A 111 -9.72 -13.23 5.30
CA MET A 111 -9.73 -13.84 6.63
C MET A 111 -10.84 -13.31 7.51
N PHE A 112 -11.42 -12.17 7.21
CA PHE A 112 -12.55 -11.63 7.95
C PHE A 112 -13.85 -12.22 7.41
N PRO A 113 -14.79 -12.57 8.31
CA PRO A 113 -16.10 -13.10 7.90
C PRO A 113 -16.99 -12.06 7.22
#